data_404207cd3b9a42c28bbf153cac33c058
#
_entry.id   404207cd3b9a42c28bbf153cac33c058
#
_cell.length_a   1.000
_cell.length_b   1.000
_cell.length_c   1.000
_cell.angle_alpha   90.00
_cell.angle_beta   90.00
_cell.angle_gamma   90.00
#
_symmetry.space_group_name_H-M   'P 1'
#
loop_
_entity.id
_entity.type
_entity.pdbx_description
1 polymer ?
#
loop_
_entity_poly.entity_id
_entity_poly.type
_entity_poly.pdbx_seq_one_letter_code
_entity_poly.pdbx_strand_id
1 'polypeptide(L)'
;MQNSRRKFLQNVGIAIAGVSLQPKVLWSKESMVAKKQMLIGIQLYSVREDMYKNPLGTLTALSKMGYQHVEHANYVNGKFYGYQATEFKKILTGLGLSMPSGHTVMNPTHWDASKKDFTDVWKKTIEDAATMGQEYVISPWMDEKARSSYDSLMVQLDQFNKCGELCKKHGMMFGYHNHNFEFTEKVNGEVIYDLILKHTDPNKVMQQLDFGNMYGAGARGAEWIKKYPGRFASLHVKDEIKVEKGEMNDGYESTTLGDGVVDPKAVSLLAKEIGGAHHFIIEQESYQNLTPLQAAKVDLDRMKTWNI
;
A
#
# COMPACT_ATOMS: atom_id res chain seq x y z
N MET A 1 -73.52 34.36 -30.99
CA MET A 1 -73.88 33.25 -31.89
C MET A 1 -72.63 32.88 -32.67
N GLN A 2 -72.01 31.86 -32.31
CA GLN A 2 -71.85 30.57 -32.97
C GLN A 2 -71.09 30.59 -34.28
N ASN A 3 -70.00 29.83 -34.26
CA ASN A 3 -69.47 28.93 -35.26
C ASN A 3 -68.68 29.57 -36.42
N SER A 4 -67.63 29.06 -36.88
CA SER A 4 -67.19 27.65 -37.05
C SER A 4 -65.79 27.62 -37.59
N ARG A 5 -65.03 26.84 -36.99
CA ARG A 5 -64.02 25.90 -37.47
C ARG A 5 -64.00 25.53 -38.97
N ARG A 6 -62.82 25.34 -39.46
CA ARG A 6 -62.38 24.40 -40.47
C ARG A 6 -62.07 24.90 -41.87
N LYS A 7 -60.92 24.47 -42.30
CA LYS A 7 -60.39 24.27 -43.64
C LYS A 7 -59.64 25.46 -44.25
N PHE A 8 -58.32 25.39 -44.14
CA PHE A 8 -57.53 25.41 -45.39
C PHE A 8 -56.23 24.63 -45.14
N LEU A 9 -56.21 23.38 -45.55
CA LEU A 9 -55.05 22.63 -45.96
C LEU A 9 -54.98 22.74 -47.49
N GLN A 10 -53.82 23.14 -48.03
CA GLN A 10 -53.12 22.44 -49.10
C GLN A 10 -52.14 23.37 -49.83
N ASN A 11 -50.89 22.86 -49.81
CA ASN A 11 -49.90 22.97 -50.88
C ASN A 11 -49.21 24.33 -51.13
N VAL A 12 -47.97 24.47 -50.64
CA VAL A 12 -46.83 24.63 -51.57
C VAL A 12 -45.58 24.09 -50.81
N GLY A 13 -44.93 23.08 -51.37
CA GLY A 13 -43.67 22.55 -50.91
C GLY A 13 -42.51 23.45 -51.30
N ILE A 14 -41.64 23.74 -50.40
CA ILE A 14 -40.24 24.13 -50.65
C ILE A 14 -39.36 23.35 -49.68
N ALA A 15 -38.57 22.46 -50.23
CA ALA A 15 -37.54 21.73 -49.51
C ALA A 15 -36.40 22.68 -49.13
N ILE A 16 -36.25 22.96 -47.85
CA ILE A 16 -35.01 23.51 -47.33
C ILE A 16 -34.38 22.41 -46.47
N ALA A 17 -33.28 21.86 -46.99
CA ALA A 17 -32.42 20.96 -46.25
C ALA A 17 -31.74 21.75 -45.11
N GLY A 18 -32.37 21.76 -43.96
CA GLY A 18 -31.78 22.27 -42.74
C GLY A 18 -30.88 21.21 -42.11
N VAL A 19 -29.58 21.35 -42.29
CA VAL A 19 -28.59 20.60 -41.50
C VAL A 19 -28.70 21.07 -40.06
N SER A 20 -29.41 20.30 -39.22
CA SER A 20 -29.40 20.50 -37.78
C SER A 20 -28.07 20.04 -37.23
N LEU A 21 -27.15 20.98 -37.06
CA LEU A 21 -26.00 20.82 -36.19
C LEU A 21 -26.50 20.76 -34.74
N GLN A 22 -26.85 19.56 -34.28
CA GLN A 22 -26.95 19.33 -32.82
C GLN A 22 -25.53 19.41 -32.26
N PRO A 23 -25.28 20.25 -31.27
CA PRO A 23 -24.02 20.16 -30.51
C PRO A 23 -24.01 18.80 -29.84
N LYS A 24 -23.15 17.89 -30.31
CA LYS A 24 -22.75 16.73 -29.53
C LYS A 24 -22.09 17.27 -28.27
N VAL A 25 -22.86 17.35 -27.20
CA VAL A 25 -22.32 17.47 -25.85
C VAL A 25 -21.51 16.19 -25.66
N LEU A 26 -20.23 16.27 -25.94
CA LEU A 26 -19.26 15.29 -25.47
C LEU A 26 -19.28 15.36 -23.91
N TRP A 27 -20.16 14.57 -23.34
CA TRP A 27 -19.97 14.19 -21.94
C TRP A 27 -18.67 13.40 -21.92
N SER A 28 -17.59 14.10 -21.59
CA SER A 28 -16.40 13.42 -21.12
C SER A 28 -16.87 12.52 -19.97
N LYS A 29 -16.78 11.23 -20.16
CA LYS A 29 -16.77 10.29 -19.06
C LYS A 29 -15.45 10.59 -18.31
N GLU A 30 -15.44 11.64 -17.53
CA GLU A 30 -14.60 11.66 -16.37
C GLU A 30 -15.06 10.45 -15.56
N SER A 31 -14.25 9.39 -15.65
CA SER A 31 -14.37 8.29 -14.74
C SER A 31 -14.29 8.95 -13.36
N MET A 32 -15.41 8.98 -12.63
CA MET A 32 -15.39 9.24 -11.21
C MET A 32 -14.59 8.08 -10.59
N VAL A 33 -13.27 8.22 -10.60
CA VAL A 33 -12.42 7.42 -9.74
C VAL A 33 -12.88 7.81 -8.34
N ALA A 34 -13.62 6.92 -7.69
CA ALA A 34 -14.05 7.14 -6.32
C ALA A 34 -12.77 7.52 -5.54
N LYS A 35 -12.78 8.72 -4.96
CA LYS A 35 -11.63 9.22 -4.21
C LYS A 35 -11.38 8.23 -3.10
N LYS A 36 -10.27 7.47 -3.18
CA LYS A 36 -9.94 6.46 -2.19
C LYS A 36 -9.86 7.13 -0.82
N GLN A 37 -10.46 6.49 0.18
CA GLN A 37 -10.41 6.99 1.55
C GLN A 37 -8.96 6.97 2.03
N MET A 38 -8.50 8.07 2.64
CA MET A 38 -7.18 8.14 3.26
C MET A 38 -7.20 7.37 4.57
N LEU A 39 -6.24 6.46 4.75
CA LEU A 39 -6.11 5.62 5.93
C LEU A 39 -4.83 5.98 6.68
N ILE A 40 -4.95 6.25 7.99
CA ILE A 40 -3.82 6.31 8.91
C ILE A 40 -3.84 5.04 9.75
N GLY A 41 -2.76 4.28 9.70
CA GLY A 41 -2.61 3.02 10.44
C GLY A 41 -1.27 2.91 11.12
N ILE A 42 -1.03 1.78 11.78
CA ILE A 42 0.25 1.41 12.38
C ILE A 42 0.65 0.03 11.91
N GLN A 43 1.92 -0.13 11.54
CA GLN A 43 2.55 -1.43 11.37
C GLN A 43 2.77 -2.05 12.75
N LEU A 44 2.21 -3.24 13.00
CA LEU A 44 2.29 -3.89 14.32
C LEU A 44 3.70 -4.35 14.69
N TYR A 45 4.65 -4.29 13.76
CA TYR A 45 6.06 -4.46 14.06
C TYR A 45 6.60 -3.35 14.96
N SER A 46 6.02 -2.15 14.89
CA SER A 46 6.34 -1.03 15.79
C SER A 46 6.04 -1.32 17.27
N VAL A 47 5.21 -2.28 17.55
CA VAL A 47 4.85 -2.74 18.91
C VAL A 47 5.03 -4.27 19.04
N ARG A 48 6.01 -4.82 18.29
CA ARG A 48 6.19 -6.26 18.12
C ARG A 48 6.33 -7.03 19.44
N GLU A 49 7.06 -6.48 20.39
CA GLU A 49 7.23 -7.15 21.69
C GLU A 49 5.95 -7.16 22.53
N ASP A 50 5.19 -6.07 22.49
CA ASP A 50 3.89 -5.99 23.17
C ASP A 50 2.89 -6.92 22.49
N MET A 51 2.87 -6.97 21.15
CA MET A 51 2.06 -7.90 20.35
C MET A 51 2.43 -9.36 20.63
N TYR A 52 3.72 -9.67 20.78
CA TYR A 52 4.18 -11.02 21.10
C TYR A 52 3.73 -11.46 22.51
N LYS A 53 3.80 -10.55 23.48
CA LYS A 53 3.44 -10.82 24.87
C LYS A 53 1.94 -10.89 25.10
N ASN A 54 1.19 -9.95 24.54
CA ASN A 54 -0.26 -9.81 24.76
C ASN A 54 -0.95 -9.12 23.57
N PRO A 55 -1.24 -9.83 22.47
CA PRO A 55 -1.84 -9.24 21.28
C PRO A 55 -3.14 -8.48 21.58
N LEU A 56 -4.03 -9.07 22.36
CA LEU A 56 -5.33 -8.46 22.67
C LEU A 56 -5.20 -7.17 23.49
N GLY A 57 -4.31 -7.18 24.49
CA GLY A 57 -4.03 -5.99 25.30
C GLY A 57 -3.43 -4.86 24.48
N THR A 58 -2.48 -5.18 23.59
CA THR A 58 -1.82 -4.23 22.70
C THR A 58 -2.81 -3.62 21.70
N LEU A 59 -3.61 -4.43 21.03
CA LEU A 59 -4.65 -3.96 20.11
C LEU A 59 -5.69 -3.08 20.82
N THR A 60 -6.06 -3.46 22.06
CA THR A 60 -6.96 -2.63 22.89
C THR A 60 -6.34 -1.27 23.21
N ALA A 61 -5.04 -1.23 23.51
CA ALA A 61 -4.33 0.03 23.76
C ALA A 61 -4.28 0.91 22.50
N LEU A 62 -3.93 0.34 21.34
CA LEU A 62 -3.91 1.06 20.07
C LEU A 62 -5.29 1.63 19.69
N SER A 63 -6.36 0.84 19.86
CA SER A 63 -7.74 1.30 19.64
C SER A 63 -8.09 2.48 20.56
N LYS A 64 -7.76 2.40 21.86
CA LYS A 64 -7.99 3.50 22.82
C LYS A 64 -7.17 4.76 22.50
N MET A 65 -6.01 4.64 21.87
CA MET A 65 -5.22 5.79 21.39
C MET A 65 -5.86 6.48 20.17
N GLY A 66 -6.79 5.80 19.50
CA GLY A 66 -7.51 6.31 18.34
C GLY A 66 -6.97 5.83 16.99
N TYR A 67 -6.20 4.76 16.95
CA TYR A 67 -5.96 4.03 15.71
C TYR A 67 -7.24 3.34 15.25
N GLN A 68 -7.44 3.32 13.95
CA GLN A 68 -8.56 2.62 13.29
C GLN A 68 -8.06 1.50 12.36
N HIS A 69 -6.80 1.57 11.97
CA HIS A 69 -6.20 0.64 11.03
C HIS A 69 -4.87 0.11 11.59
N VAL A 70 -4.66 -1.18 11.40
CA VAL A 70 -3.39 -1.86 11.72
C VAL A 70 -2.91 -2.63 10.51
N GLU A 71 -1.59 -2.80 10.40
CA GLU A 71 -0.96 -3.66 9.42
C GLU A 71 -0.21 -4.76 10.16
N HIS A 72 -0.44 -6.04 9.83
CA HIS A 72 0.23 -7.12 10.53
C HIS A 72 1.66 -7.35 10.04
N ALA A 73 2.52 -7.84 10.94
CA ALA A 73 3.87 -8.33 10.66
C ALA A 73 4.05 -9.81 11.07
N ASN A 74 2.97 -10.48 11.43
CA ASN A 74 3.04 -11.88 11.88
C ASN A 74 1.87 -12.68 11.31
N TYR A 75 2.18 -13.54 10.35
CA TYR A 75 1.31 -14.59 9.87
C TYR A 75 2.13 -15.88 9.78
N VAL A 76 1.93 -16.77 10.74
CA VAL A 76 2.73 -17.99 10.90
C VAL A 76 1.81 -19.18 11.05
N ASN A 77 2.05 -20.26 10.29
CA ASN A 77 1.26 -21.51 10.32
C ASN A 77 -0.24 -21.28 10.14
N GLY A 78 -0.63 -20.38 9.23
CA GLY A 78 -2.03 -20.08 8.94
C GLY A 78 -2.74 -19.25 10.03
N LYS A 79 -1.99 -18.52 10.85
CA LYS A 79 -2.54 -17.74 11.97
C LYS A 79 -1.91 -16.35 12.06
N PHE A 80 -2.73 -15.35 12.34
CA PHE A 80 -2.31 -13.99 12.69
C PHE A 80 -2.14 -13.90 14.21
N TYR A 81 -0.91 -13.70 14.68
CA TYR A 81 -0.63 -13.61 16.13
C TYR A 81 -1.24 -14.77 16.96
N GLY A 82 -1.28 -15.97 16.40
CA GLY A 82 -1.83 -17.16 17.04
C GLY A 82 -3.33 -17.42 16.81
N TYR A 83 -4.06 -16.47 16.22
CA TYR A 83 -5.52 -16.58 15.94
C TYR A 83 -5.78 -16.96 14.49
N GLN A 84 -6.86 -17.73 14.23
CA GLN A 84 -7.36 -17.95 12.88
C GLN A 84 -7.88 -16.64 12.28
N ALA A 85 -7.86 -16.50 10.94
CA ALA A 85 -8.26 -15.26 10.25
C ALA A 85 -9.67 -14.78 10.69
N THR A 86 -10.65 -15.66 10.74
CA THR A 86 -12.02 -15.32 11.16
C THR A 86 -12.12 -14.86 12.61
N GLU A 87 -11.30 -15.44 13.49
CA GLU A 87 -11.24 -15.07 14.90
C GLU A 87 -10.55 -13.72 15.08
N PHE A 88 -9.38 -13.54 14.42
CA PHE A 88 -8.64 -12.29 14.51
C PHE A 88 -9.43 -11.12 13.94
N LYS A 89 -10.15 -11.33 12.84
CA LYS A 89 -11.07 -10.33 12.29
C LYS A 89 -12.15 -9.90 13.29
N LYS A 90 -12.75 -10.86 13.99
CA LYS A 90 -13.75 -10.55 15.04
C LYS A 90 -13.16 -9.75 16.19
N ILE A 91 -11.93 -10.06 16.62
CA ILE A 91 -11.20 -9.31 17.64
C ILE A 91 -11.00 -7.87 17.18
N LEU A 92 -10.45 -7.67 15.99
CA LEU A 92 -10.21 -6.32 15.43
C LEU A 92 -11.50 -5.53 15.32
N THR A 93 -12.54 -6.12 14.73
CA THR A 93 -13.85 -5.48 14.56
C THR A 93 -14.48 -5.09 15.92
N GLY A 94 -14.37 -5.96 16.92
CA GLY A 94 -14.84 -5.70 18.28
C GLY A 94 -14.13 -4.53 18.97
N LEU A 95 -12.90 -4.23 18.52
CA LEU A 95 -12.10 -3.10 18.99
C LEU A 95 -12.24 -1.85 18.11
N GLY A 96 -13.06 -1.88 17.05
CA GLY A 96 -13.18 -0.79 16.08
C GLY A 96 -11.95 -0.66 15.17
N LEU A 97 -11.16 -1.73 15.03
CA LEU A 97 -9.97 -1.80 14.17
C LEU A 97 -10.28 -2.56 12.89
N SER A 98 -9.58 -2.22 11.81
CA SER A 98 -9.50 -3.01 10.58
C SER A 98 -8.04 -3.25 10.18
N MET A 99 -7.80 -4.21 9.29
CA MET A 99 -6.48 -4.58 8.81
C MET A 99 -6.45 -4.57 7.27
N PRO A 100 -6.34 -3.38 6.65
CA PRO A 100 -6.41 -3.25 5.19
C PRO A 100 -5.17 -3.75 4.47
N SER A 101 -4.07 -3.97 5.17
CA SER A 101 -2.82 -4.51 4.62
C SER A 101 -2.08 -5.36 5.63
N GLY A 102 -1.08 -6.10 5.14
CA GLY A 102 -0.24 -6.92 5.99
C GLY A 102 1.00 -7.45 5.30
N HIS A 103 2.04 -7.64 6.10
CA HIS A 103 3.32 -8.16 5.67
C HIS A 103 3.37 -9.69 5.73
N THR A 104 3.51 -10.32 4.59
CA THR A 104 3.75 -11.76 4.46
C THR A 104 4.78 -12.03 3.37
N VAL A 105 5.94 -12.52 3.75
CA VAL A 105 7.04 -12.77 2.82
C VAL A 105 6.66 -13.83 1.78
N MET A 106 6.71 -13.46 0.49
CA MET A 106 6.58 -14.41 -0.60
C MET A 106 7.94 -15.04 -0.90
N ASN A 107 8.17 -16.22 -0.32
CA ASN A 107 9.40 -16.98 -0.53
C ASN A 107 9.38 -17.76 -1.86
N PRO A 108 10.54 -18.07 -2.45
CA PRO A 108 10.63 -18.92 -3.65
C PRO A 108 9.94 -20.29 -3.49
N THR A 109 9.89 -20.84 -2.27
CA THR A 109 9.19 -22.09 -1.94
C THR A 109 7.67 -22.03 -2.07
N HIS A 110 7.09 -20.84 -2.20
CA HIS A 110 5.65 -20.66 -2.42
C HIS A 110 5.25 -20.86 -3.90
N TRP A 111 6.22 -20.97 -4.80
CA TRP A 111 6.01 -21.24 -6.22
C TRP A 111 6.39 -22.68 -6.59
N ASP A 112 5.43 -23.42 -7.17
CA ASP A 112 5.69 -24.76 -7.75
C ASP A 112 6.01 -24.61 -9.24
N ALA A 113 7.29 -24.69 -9.59
CA ALA A 113 7.76 -24.52 -10.97
C ALA A 113 7.24 -25.64 -11.90
N SER A 114 6.97 -26.85 -11.37
CA SER A 114 6.45 -27.97 -12.16
C SER A 114 5.00 -27.75 -12.59
N LYS A 115 4.21 -27.15 -11.73
CA LYS A 115 2.81 -26.79 -11.99
C LYS A 115 2.65 -25.40 -12.59
N LYS A 116 3.71 -24.59 -12.59
CA LYS A 116 3.68 -23.15 -12.94
C LYS A 116 2.59 -22.41 -12.17
N ASP A 117 2.45 -22.69 -10.87
CA ASP A 117 1.40 -22.15 -10.00
C ASP A 117 1.91 -22.02 -8.56
N PHE A 118 1.19 -21.27 -7.75
CA PHE A 118 1.46 -21.17 -6.32
C PHE A 118 1.09 -22.45 -5.58
N THR A 119 1.84 -22.74 -4.52
CA THR A 119 1.54 -23.84 -3.60
C THR A 119 0.23 -23.60 -2.85
N ASP A 120 -0.38 -24.66 -2.36
CA ASP A 120 -1.61 -24.54 -1.58
C ASP A 120 -1.43 -23.73 -0.29
N VAL A 121 -0.22 -23.76 0.29
CA VAL A 121 0.14 -22.92 1.45
C VAL A 121 0.02 -21.44 1.10
N TRP A 122 0.57 -21.00 -0.06
CA TRP A 122 0.46 -19.60 -0.46
C TRP A 122 -0.96 -19.19 -0.84
N LYS A 123 -1.68 -20.07 -1.54
CA LYS A 123 -3.11 -19.84 -1.86
C LYS A 123 -3.94 -19.64 -0.59
N LYS A 124 -3.71 -20.49 0.43
CA LYS A 124 -4.36 -20.34 1.74
C LYS A 124 -4.00 -19.02 2.42
N THR A 125 -2.74 -18.57 2.30
CA THR A 125 -2.32 -17.26 2.81
C THR A 125 -3.14 -16.12 2.18
N ILE A 126 -3.36 -16.17 0.87
CA ILE A 126 -4.15 -15.17 0.14
C ILE A 126 -5.64 -15.23 0.56
N GLU A 127 -6.18 -16.42 0.73
CA GLU A 127 -7.57 -16.62 1.23
C GLU A 127 -7.75 -16.06 2.65
N ASP A 128 -6.77 -16.27 3.53
CA ASP A 128 -6.82 -15.74 4.89
C ASP A 128 -6.71 -14.21 4.92
N ALA A 129 -5.86 -13.64 4.06
CA ALA A 129 -5.78 -12.20 3.86
C ALA A 129 -7.12 -11.61 3.36
N ALA A 130 -7.76 -12.27 2.40
CA ALA A 130 -9.09 -11.88 1.92
C ALA A 130 -10.15 -11.99 3.03
N THR A 131 -10.10 -13.04 3.84
CA THR A 131 -10.97 -13.22 5.01
C THR A 131 -10.82 -12.08 6.00
N MET A 132 -9.59 -11.58 6.21
CA MET A 132 -9.32 -10.39 7.03
C MET A 132 -9.90 -9.11 6.44
N GLY A 133 -10.13 -9.06 5.13
CA GLY A 133 -10.57 -7.87 4.40
C GLY A 133 -9.40 -6.98 3.98
N GLN A 134 -8.24 -7.57 3.72
CA GLN A 134 -7.10 -6.83 3.20
C GLN A 134 -7.37 -6.31 1.79
N GLU A 135 -6.85 -5.15 1.49
CA GLU A 135 -6.73 -4.59 0.13
C GLU A 135 -5.37 -4.96 -0.48
N TYR A 136 -4.34 -5.07 0.38
CA TYR A 136 -2.96 -5.35 -0.02
C TYR A 136 -2.35 -6.48 0.78
N VAL A 137 -1.80 -7.48 0.06
CA VAL A 137 -0.88 -8.50 0.61
C VAL A 137 0.52 -8.09 0.22
N ILE A 138 1.35 -7.71 1.18
CA ILE A 138 2.64 -7.08 0.93
C ILE A 138 3.77 -8.02 1.33
N SER A 139 4.69 -8.31 0.37
CA SER A 139 5.95 -8.98 0.70
C SER A 139 6.97 -7.92 1.15
N PRO A 140 7.43 -7.98 2.40
CA PRO A 140 8.40 -7.00 2.91
C PRO A 140 9.85 -7.41 2.62
N TRP A 141 10.09 -8.50 1.91
CA TRP A 141 11.43 -9.04 1.73
C TRP A 141 11.58 -9.78 0.41
N MET A 142 12.80 -9.74 -0.12
CA MET A 142 13.24 -10.53 -1.26
C MET A 142 14.50 -11.31 -0.88
N ASP A 143 14.49 -12.62 -1.12
CA ASP A 143 15.61 -13.50 -0.87
C ASP A 143 16.85 -13.07 -1.66
N GLU A 144 18.03 -13.18 -1.05
CA GLU A 144 19.32 -12.83 -1.68
C GLU A 144 19.55 -13.57 -3.00
N LYS A 145 19.19 -14.86 -3.08
CA LYS A 145 19.33 -15.65 -4.30
C LYS A 145 18.43 -15.14 -5.42
N ALA A 146 17.24 -14.66 -5.07
CA ALA A 146 16.32 -14.09 -6.07
C ALA A 146 16.82 -12.78 -6.70
N ARG A 147 17.71 -12.05 -6.01
CA ARG A 147 18.31 -10.78 -6.48
C ARG A 147 19.80 -10.86 -6.84
N SER A 148 20.38 -12.08 -6.85
CA SER A 148 21.81 -12.29 -7.11
C SER A 148 22.23 -12.15 -8.59
N SER A 149 21.27 -12.20 -9.51
CA SER A 149 21.50 -12.02 -10.96
C SER A 149 20.26 -11.39 -11.61
N TYR A 150 20.46 -10.86 -12.84
CA TYR A 150 19.34 -10.29 -13.60
C TYR A 150 18.26 -11.35 -13.88
N ASP A 151 18.65 -12.54 -14.32
CA ASP A 151 17.70 -13.60 -14.66
C ASP A 151 16.90 -14.08 -13.45
N SER A 152 17.55 -14.26 -12.28
CA SER A 152 16.86 -14.66 -11.06
C SER A 152 15.90 -13.54 -10.57
N LEU A 153 16.33 -12.29 -10.69
CA LEU A 153 15.45 -11.16 -10.34
C LEU A 153 14.24 -11.09 -11.27
N MET A 154 14.41 -11.24 -12.59
CA MET A 154 13.28 -11.23 -13.53
C MET A 154 12.30 -12.38 -13.26
N VAL A 155 12.78 -13.57 -12.89
CA VAL A 155 11.91 -14.68 -12.45
C VAL A 155 11.10 -14.29 -11.21
N GLN A 156 11.72 -13.66 -10.22
CA GLN A 156 11.03 -13.23 -9.01
C GLN A 156 9.97 -12.15 -9.30
N LEU A 157 10.28 -11.18 -10.15
CA LEU A 157 9.34 -10.11 -10.52
C LEU A 157 8.16 -10.64 -11.36
N ASP A 158 8.38 -11.65 -12.20
CA ASP A 158 7.31 -12.37 -12.89
C ASP A 158 6.39 -13.10 -11.88
N GLN A 159 6.97 -13.72 -10.86
CA GLN A 159 6.19 -14.34 -9.76
C GLN A 159 5.40 -13.29 -8.97
N PHE A 160 5.94 -12.09 -8.75
CA PHE A 160 5.19 -10.98 -8.13
C PHE A 160 3.98 -10.58 -8.99
N ASN A 161 4.16 -10.46 -10.31
CA ASN A 161 3.04 -10.18 -11.23
C ASN A 161 1.97 -11.28 -11.18
N LYS A 162 2.37 -12.54 -11.15
CA LYS A 162 1.45 -13.69 -11.01
C LYS A 162 0.74 -13.71 -9.64
N CYS A 163 1.45 -13.33 -8.58
CA CYS A 163 0.84 -13.16 -7.26
C CYS A 163 -0.21 -12.05 -7.26
N GLY A 164 0.07 -10.94 -7.97
CA GLY A 164 -0.92 -9.89 -8.18
C GLY A 164 -2.18 -10.38 -8.91
N GLU A 165 -2.03 -11.28 -9.90
CA GLU A 165 -3.17 -11.93 -10.55
C GLU A 165 -3.96 -12.83 -9.59
N LEU A 166 -3.28 -13.56 -8.70
CA LEU A 166 -3.92 -14.36 -7.67
C LEU A 166 -4.68 -13.47 -6.67
N CYS A 167 -4.04 -12.43 -6.14
CA CYS A 167 -4.68 -11.47 -5.24
C CYS A 167 -5.92 -10.83 -5.87
N LYS A 168 -5.86 -10.47 -7.15
CA LYS A 168 -6.98 -9.85 -7.88
C LYS A 168 -8.23 -10.73 -7.94
N LYS A 169 -8.08 -12.05 -7.97
CA LYS A 169 -9.21 -13.00 -7.90
C LYS A 169 -9.98 -12.90 -6.59
N HIS A 170 -9.32 -12.40 -5.54
CA HIS A 170 -9.90 -12.17 -4.21
C HIS A 170 -10.19 -10.68 -3.92
N GLY A 171 -10.13 -9.81 -4.95
CA GLY A 171 -10.40 -8.37 -4.82
C GLY A 171 -9.26 -7.57 -4.18
N MET A 172 -8.06 -8.12 -4.11
CA MET A 172 -6.87 -7.52 -3.51
C MET A 172 -5.79 -7.23 -4.57
N MET A 173 -4.76 -6.47 -4.21
CA MET A 173 -3.50 -6.37 -4.95
C MET A 173 -2.36 -6.98 -4.16
N PHE A 174 -1.35 -7.48 -4.88
CA PHE A 174 -0.06 -7.80 -4.28
C PHE A 174 0.75 -6.51 -4.12
N GLY A 175 1.63 -6.46 -3.12
CA GLY A 175 2.51 -5.34 -2.87
C GLY A 175 3.94 -5.76 -2.55
N TYR A 176 4.87 -4.84 -2.76
CA TYR A 176 6.24 -4.98 -2.32
C TYR A 176 6.63 -3.79 -1.44
N HIS A 177 7.33 -4.06 -0.35
CA HIS A 177 7.87 -3.08 0.59
C HIS A 177 9.39 -3.11 0.52
N ASN A 178 10.02 -1.95 0.47
CA ASN A 178 11.46 -1.81 0.38
C ASN A 178 12.16 -1.72 1.72
N HIS A 179 13.40 -2.17 1.74
CA HIS A 179 14.41 -1.88 2.74
C HIS A 179 15.50 -0.97 2.16
N ASN A 180 16.73 -1.09 2.63
CA ASN A 180 17.87 -0.31 2.15
C ASN A 180 18.59 -0.97 0.97
N PHE A 181 18.61 -2.29 0.90
CA PHE A 181 19.37 -3.04 -0.10
C PHE A 181 18.88 -2.79 -1.53
N GLU A 182 17.60 -2.51 -1.75
CA GLU A 182 17.05 -2.23 -3.08
C GLU A 182 17.64 -0.96 -3.70
N PHE A 183 18.17 -0.05 -2.87
CA PHE A 183 18.78 1.19 -3.30
C PHE A 183 20.31 1.14 -3.36
N THR A 184 20.93 0.22 -2.62
CA THR A 184 22.40 0.06 -2.57
C THR A 184 22.90 -0.99 -3.55
N GLU A 185 22.14 -2.05 -3.79
CA GLU A 185 22.53 -3.13 -4.69
C GLU A 185 22.14 -2.83 -6.14
N LYS A 186 22.97 -3.33 -7.07
CA LYS A 186 22.76 -3.18 -8.51
C LYS A 186 22.86 -4.51 -9.20
N VAL A 187 21.98 -4.71 -10.17
CA VAL A 187 22.01 -5.86 -11.09
C VAL A 187 22.06 -5.32 -12.51
N ASN A 188 23.01 -5.80 -13.33
CA ASN A 188 23.30 -5.25 -14.67
C ASN A 188 23.53 -3.72 -14.68
N GLY A 189 24.08 -3.16 -13.60
CA GLY A 189 24.35 -1.73 -13.47
C GLY A 189 23.14 -0.87 -13.06
N GLU A 190 21.93 -1.45 -12.98
CA GLU A 190 20.73 -0.76 -12.51
C GLU A 190 20.45 -1.07 -11.04
N VAL A 191 19.92 -0.08 -10.34
CA VAL A 191 19.47 -0.21 -8.95
C VAL A 191 18.28 -1.19 -8.90
N ILE A 192 18.27 -2.10 -7.93
CA ILE A 192 17.23 -3.14 -7.83
C ILE A 192 15.83 -2.54 -7.76
N TYR A 193 15.64 -1.45 -7.02
CA TYR A 193 14.32 -0.82 -6.92
C TYR A 193 13.80 -0.28 -8.26
N ASP A 194 14.70 0.25 -9.12
CA ASP A 194 14.33 0.63 -10.49
C ASP A 194 13.82 -0.57 -11.29
N LEU A 195 14.52 -1.70 -11.20
CA LEU A 195 14.12 -2.93 -11.88
C LEU A 195 12.76 -3.43 -11.37
N ILE A 196 12.51 -3.40 -10.06
CA ILE A 196 11.21 -3.76 -9.47
C ILE A 196 10.10 -2.89 -10.07
N LEU A 197 10.28 -1.56 -10.09
CA LEU A 197 9.28 -0.63 -10.59
C LEU A 197 9.05 -0.75 -12.10
N LYS A 198 10.08 -1.06 -12.89
CA LYS A 198 10.01 -1.24 -14.35
C LYS A 198 9.37 -2.57 -14.77
N HIS A 199 9.62 -3.65 -14.03
CA HIS A 199 9.24 -5.01 -14.43
C HIS A 199 8.04 -5.57 -13.66
N THR A 200 7.42 -4.79 -12.77
CA THR A 200 6.14 -5.14 -12.16
C THR A 200 4.99 -4.32 -12.77
N ASP A 201 3.89 -5.01 -13.10
CA ASP A 201 2.69 -4.40 -13.64
C ASP A 201 1.99 -3.54 -12.56
N PRO A 202 1.83 -2.23 -12.75
CA PRO A 202 1.20 -1.34 -11.77
C PRO A 202 -0.26 -1.67 -11.45
N ASN A 203 -0.93 -2.46 -12.30
CA ASN A 203 -2.30 -2.91 -12.05
C ASN A 203 -2.38 -4.22 -11.23
N LYS A 204 -1.23 -4.81 -10.91
CA LYS A 204 -1.10 -6.09 -10.20
C LYS A 204 -0.26 -5.96 -8.94
N VAL A 205 0.82 -5.15 -9.01
CA VAL A 205 1.81 -4.98 -7.95
C VAL A 205 1.96 -3.51 -7.60
N MET A 206 1.47 -3.14 -6.43
CA MET A 206 1.70 -1.82 -5.87
C MET A 206 3.01 -1.78 -5.09
N GLN A 207 3.51 -0.60 -4.80
CA GLN A 207 4.65 -0.40 -3.92
C GLN A 207 4.20 0.23 -2.60
N GLN A 208 4.67 -0.33 -1.50
CA GLN A 208 4.67 0.33 -0.20
C GLN A 208 6.05 0.95 -0.03
N LEU A 209 6.13 2.28 -0.08
CA LEU A 209 7.38 2.99 0.05
C LEU A 209 7.69 3.26 1.52
N ASP A 210 8.73 2.61 2.04
CA ASP A 210 9.35 3.00 3.30
C ASP A 210 10.46 4.02 3.00
N PHE A 211 10.21 5.27 3.32
CA PHE A 211 11.14 6.34 3.05
C PHE A 211 12.14 6.59 4.20
N GLY A 212 11.95 5.95 5.36
CA GLY A 212 12.96 5.85 6.42
C GLY A 212 14.02 4.82 6.03
N ASN A 213 13.63 3.58 5.75
CA ASN A 213 14.54 2.49 5.36
C ASN A 213 15.47 2.86 4.19
N MET A 214 14.99 3.63 3.22
CA MET A 214 15.81 4.06 2.09
C MET A 214 16.75 5.23 2.42
N TYR A 215 16.51 5.96 3.52
CA TYR A 215 17.23 7.20 3.82
C TYR A 215 18.72 6.94 4.10
N GLY A 216 19.03 5.94 4.92
CA GLY A 216 20.39 5.50 5.22
C GLY A 216 21.13 4.97 3.98
N ALA A 217 20.42 4.39 3.03
CA ALA A 217 20.94 3.98 1.71
C ALA A 217 21.27 5.17 0.78
N GLY A 218 21.07 6.40 1.22
CA GLY A 218 21.31 7.61 0.43
C GLY A 218 20.18 7.98 -0.54
N ALA A 219 19.10 7.20 -0.58
CA ALA A 219 17.94 7.48 -1.43
C ALA A 219 16.95 8.43 -0.74
N ARG A 220 16.12 9.11 -1.53
CA ARG A 220 15.16 10.10 -1.02
C ARG A 220 13.76 9.83 -1.56
N GLY A 221 12.79 9.65 -0.67
CA GLY A 221 11.41 9.31 -1.03
C GLY A 221 10.79 10.28 -2.04
N ALA A 222 11.01 11.58 -1.88
CA ALA A 222 10.50 12.59 -2.81
C ALA A 222 11.03 12.44 -4.24
N GLU A 223 12.27 11.98 -4.43
CA GLU A 223 12.86 11.75 -5.75
C GLU A 223 12.20 10.55 -6.44
N TRP A 224 12.00 9.46 -5.70
CA TRP A 224 11.38 8.24 -6.21
C TRP A 224 9.90 8.44 -6.54
N ILE A 225 9.17 9.20 -5.70
CA ILE A 225 7.76 9.56 -5.96
C ILE A 225 7.64 10.36 -7.26
N LYS A 226 8.53 11.34 -7.49
CA LYS A 226 8.56 12.12 -8.73
C LYS A 226 8.97 11.30 -9.95
N LYS A 227 9.87 10.33 -9.77
CA LYS A 227 10.34 9.44 -10.85
C LYS A 227 9.27 8.43 -11.29
N TYR A 228 8.45 7.96 -10.34
CA TYR A 228 7.43 6.93 -10.57
C TYR A 228 6.07 7.34 -9.99
N PRO A 229 5.43 8.40 -10.53
CA PRO A 229 4.15 8.86 -10.01
C PRO A 229 3.07 7.78 -10.13
N GLY A 230 2.18 7.71 -9.12
CA GLY A 230 1.07 6.76 -9.07
C GLY A 230 1.43 5.33 -8.65
N ARG A 231 2.71 5.02 -8.36
CA ARG A 231 3.15 3.66 -8.03
C ARG A 231 3.05 3.32 -6.53
N PHE A 232 2.92 4.30 -5.65
CA PHE A 232 3.09 4.16 -4.19
C PHE A 232 1.74 4.27 -3.49
N ALA A 233 0.93 3.21 -3.53
CA ALA A 233 -0.42 3.19 -2.95
C ALA A 233 -0.40 3.21 -1.41
N SER A 234 0.66 2.69 -0.79
CA SER A 234 0.91 2.67 0.64
C SER A 234 2.29 3.24 0.96
N LEU A 235 2.41 3.83 2.14
CA LEU A 235 3.68 4.31 2.69
C LEU A 235 3.90 3.67 4.07
N HIS A 236 5.15 3.32 4.38
CA HIS A 236 5.61 3.30 5.75
C HIS A 236 6.13 4.69 6.09
N VAL A 237 5.40 5.34 6.99
CA VAL A 237 5.69 6.70 7.45
C VAL A 237 6.65 6.59 8.63
N LYS A 238 7.92 6.83 8.37
CA LYS A 238 9.03 6.59 9.27
C LYS A 238 9.97 7.78 9.28
N ASP A 239 10.47 8.18 10.43
CA ASP A 239 11.48 9.22 10.57
C ASP A 239 12.74 8.62 11.18
N GLU A 240 13.89 9.18 10.88
CA GLU A 240 15.20 8.62 11.23
C GLU A 240 16.09 9.67 11.87
N ILE A 241 16.86 9.26 12.89
CA ILE A 241 17.98 10.03 13.44
C ILE A 241 19.30 9.36 13.11
N LYS A 242 20.35 10.18 13.02
CA LYS A 242 21.70 9.68 12.79
C LYS A 242 22.29 9.08 14.07
N VAL A 243 22.82 7.88 13.95
CA VAL A 243 23.48 7.14 15.03
C VAL A 243 24.78 6.51 14.52
N GLU A 244 25.53 5.82 15.38
CA GLU A 244 26.77 5.16 14.96
C GLU A 244 26.51 3.98 14.03
N LYS A 245 25.49 3.15 14.31
CA LYS A 245 25.23 1.91 13.59
C LYS A 245 23.82 1.82 13.03
N GLY A 246 22.80 1.99 13.88
CA GLY A 246 21.39 1.93 13.51
C GLY A 246 20.82 0.53 13.27
N GLU A 247 19.55 0.50 12.90
CA GLU A 247 18.75 -0.73 12.76
C GLU A 247 19.23 -1.61 11.60
N MET A 248 19.62 -0.99 10.48
CA MET A 248 20.09 -1.67 9.28
C MET A 248 21.60 -1.54 9.02
N ASN A 249 22.41 -1.17 10.04
CA ASN A 249 23.84 -0.91 9.93
C ASN A 249 24.21 0.20 8.92
N ASP A 250 23.37 1.15 8.72
CA ASP A 250 23.53 2.24 7.74
C ASP A 250 23.72 3.63 8.39
N GLY A 251 23.84 3.67 9.72
CA GLY A 251 24.07 4.88 10.49
C GLY A 251 22.82 5.66 10.87
N TYR A 252 21.64 5.02 10.76
CA TYR A 252 20.36 5.61 11.12
C TYR A 252 19.51 4.64 11.94
N GLU A 253 18.66 5.19 12.80
CA GLU A 253 17.63 4.45 13.52
C GLU A 253 16.33 5.27 13.55
N SER A 254 15.20 4.58 13.62
CA SER A 254 13.91 5.25 13.63
C SER A 254 13.68 6.05 14.92
N THR A 255 12.96 7.15 14.77
CA THR A 255 12.54 8.04 15.85
C THR A 255 11.10 8.48 15.67
N THR A 256 10.54 9.17 16.67
CA THR A 256 9.20 9.74 16.57
C THR A 256 9.11 10.74 15.41
N LEU A 257 7.98 10.70 14.67
CA LEU A 257 7.74 11.48 13.45
C LEU A 257 7.94 12.99 13.69
N GLY A 258 8.88 13.60 12.97
CA GLY A 258 9.22 15.02 13.05
C GLY A 258 10.36 15.36 14.01
N ASP A 259 10.95 14.37 14.69
CA ASP A 259 12.17 14.55 15.50
C ASP A 259 13.44 14.15 14.73
N GLY A 260 13.28 13.59 13.55
CA GLY A 260 14.35 13.10 12.70
C GLY A 260 14.73 14.03 11.55
N VAL A 261 15.36 13.44 10.53
CA VAL A 261 15.95 14.14 9.39
C VAL A 261 15.25 13.85 8.05
N VAL A 262 14.22 12.98 8.04
CA VAL A 262 13.59 12.49 6.80
C VAL A 262 12.55 13.47 6.25
N ASP A 263 11.92 14.27 7.10
CA ASP A 263 10.74 15.10 6.81
C ASP A 263 9.54 14.28 6.30
N PRO A 264 9.03 13.35 7.14
CA PRO A 264 7.97 12.44 6.76
C PRO A 264 6.68 13.15 6.35
N LYS A 265 6.41 14.35 6.88
CA LYS A 265 5.25 15.16 6.48
C LYS A 265 5.32 15.59 5.02
N ALA A 266 6.43 16.17 4.59
CA ALA A 266 6.59 16.64 3.21
C ALA A 266 6.53 15.46 2.22
N VAL A 267 7.18 14.35 2.53
CA VAL A 267 7.15 13.14 1.68
C VAL A 267 5.75 12.57 1.58
N SER A 268 5.01 12.47 2.70
CA SER A 268 3.63 11.96 2.73
C SER A 268 2.67 12.83 1.92
N LEU A 269 2.75 14.15 2.03
CA LEU A 269 1.93 15.08 1.26
C LEU A 269 2.22 14.99 -0.24
N LEU A 270 3.49 14.87 -0.64
CA LEU A 270 3.87 14.67 -2.04
C LEU A 270 3.35 13.31 -2.57
N ALA A 271 3.44 12.25 -1.78
CA ALA A 271 2.94 10.94 -2.16
C ALA A 271 1.41 10.93 -2.30
N LYS A 272 0.69 11.66 -1.45
CA LYS A 272 -0.76 11.89 -1.57
C LYS A 272 -1.11 12.61 -2.87
N GLU A 273 -0.32 13.62 -3.25
CA GLU A 273 -0.59 14.46 -4.41
C GLU A 273 -0.32 13.73 -5.74
N ILE A 274 0.86 13.14 -5.89
CA ILE A 274 1.30 12.55 -7.15
C ILE A 274 1.71 11.08 -7.06
N GLY A 275 1.98 10.56 -5.86
CA GLY A 275 2.46 9.19 -5.64
C GLY A 275 1.37 8.12 -5.75
N GLY A 276 0.09 8.50 -5.60
CA GLY A 276 -1.06 7.59 -5.54
C GLY A 276 -1.33 7.04 -4.14
N ALA A 277 -0.65 7.58 -3.10
CA ALA A 277 -0.77 7.10 -1.72
C ALA A 277 -2.12 7.42 -1.10
N HIS A 278 -2.68 6.42 -0.42
CA HIS A 278 -3.90 6.53 0.37
C HIS A 278 -3.83 5.70 1.66
N HIS A 279 -2.84 4.81 1.81
CA HIS A 279 -2.50 4.15 3.07
C HIS A 279 -1.22 4.79 3.64
N PHE A 280 -1.31 5.35 4.82
CA PHE A 280 -0.23 5.99 5.56
C PHE A 280 -0.02 5.20 6.84
N ILE A 281 0.92 4.28 6.84
CA ILE A 281 1.16 3.33 7.92
C ILE A 281 2.38 3.80 8.70
N ILE A 282 2.18 4.18 9.95
CA ILE A 282 3.24 4.57 10.87
C ILE A 282 4.09 3.34 11.18
N GLU A 283 5.41 3.46 11.06
CA GLU A 283 6.36 2.48 11.55
C GLU A 283 7.50 3.13 12.32
N GLN A 284 7.82 2.58 13.49
CA GLN A 284 8.97 2.96 14.31
C GLN A 284 9.52 1.71 15.02
N GLU A 285 10.82 1.52 14.96
CA GLU A 285 11.48 0.31 15.45
C GLU A 285 12.44 0.56 16.62
N SER A 286 12.94 1.79 16.76
CA SER A 286 13.70 2.32 17.89
C SER A 286 12.93 3.42 18.59
N TYR A 287 12.99 3.51 19.89
CA TYR A 287 12.06 4.34 20.68
C TYR A 287 12.74 5.34 21.60
N GLN A 288 14.07 5.36 21.63
CA GLN A 288 14.92 6.17 22.49
C GLN A 288 14.47 6.05 23.97
N ASN A 289 13.88 7.11 24.53
CA ASN A 289 13.43 7.15 25.93
C ASN A 289 11.94 6.80 26.11
N LEU A 290 11.25 6.34 25.08
CA LEU A 290 9.82 5.99 25.10
C LEU A 290 9.65 4.47 25.12
N THR A 291 8.48 4.01 25.55
CA THR A 291 8.03 2.66 25.23
C THR A 291 7.44 2.63 23.83
N PRO A 292 7.36 1.45 23.15
CA PRO A 292 6.74 1.35 21.83
C PRO A 292 5.33 1.95 21.75
N LEU A 293 4.49 1.69 22.75
CA LEU A 293 3.13 2.23 22.82
C LEU A 293 3.10 3.76 23.05
N GLN A 294 4.08 4.32 23.79
CA GLN A 294 4.19 5.77 23.93
C GLN A 294 4.60 6.43 22.62
N ALA A 295 5.58 5.86 21.92
CA ALA A 295 6.02 6.32 20.62
C ALA A 295 4.86 6.27 19.61
N ALA A 296 4.15 5.15 19.52
CA ALA A 296 2.98 5.00 18.67
C ALA A 296 1.90 6.08 18.92
N LYS A 297 1.72 6.48 20.19
CA LYS A 297 0.77 7.57 20.52
C LYS A 297 1.26 8.93 20.03
N VAL A 298 2.54 9.24 20.23
CA VAL A 298 3.14 10.50 19.77
C VAL A 298 3.04 10.61 18.25
N ASP A 299 3.38 9.55 17.53
CA ASP A 299 3.35 9.52 16.07
C ASP A 299 1.95 9.71 15.51
N LEU A 300 0.96 9.04 16.08
CA LEU A 300 -0.43 9.22 15.67
C LEU A 300 -0.91 10.67 15.88
N ASP A 301 -0.59 11.27 17.03
CA ASP A 301 -0.98 12.63 17.34
C ASP A 301 -0.34 13.62 16.38
N ARG A 302 0.94 13.46 16.07
CA ARG A 302 1.67 14.28 15.10
C ARG A 302 1.07 14.14 13.70
N MET A 303 0.86 12.91 13.25
CA MET A 303 0.34 12.65 11.91
C MET A 303 -1.08 13.20 11.71
N LYS A 304 -1.94 13.17 12.72
CA LYS A 304 -3.27 13.79 12.69
C LYS A 304 -3.23 15.30 12.39
N THR A 305 -2.12 15.97 12.67
CA THR A 305 -1.95 17.41 12.38
C THR A 305 -1.58 17.71 10.94
N TRP A 306 -1.28 16.71 10.11
CA TRP A 306 -0.72 16.90 8.76
C TRP A 306 -1.75 17.13 7.66
N ASN A 307 -3.04 17.00 7.95
CA ASN A 307 -4.13 17.11 6.97
C ASN A 307 -4.03 16.08 5.81
N ILE A 308 -3.61 14.86 6.15
CA ILE A 308 -3.55 13.71 5.23
C ILE A 308 -4.94 13.10 5.05
#